data_146e465add460ac7da50d7377f98db40
#
_entry.id   146e465add460ac7da50d7377f98db40
#
_cell.length_a   1.000
_cell.length_b   1.000
_cell.length_c   1.000
_cell.angle_alpha   90.00
_cell.angle_beta   90.00
_cell.angle_gamma   90.00
#
_symmetry.space_group_name_H-M   'P 1'
#
loop_
_entity.id
_entity.type
_entity.pdbx_description
1 polymer ?
#
loop_
_entity_poly.entity_id
_entity_poly.type
_entity_poly.pdbx_seq_one_letter_code
_entity_poly.pdbx_strand_id
1 'polypeptide(L)'
;MPINPIIALAAFASAALVAIGATTAADWLSPPGGRLVASPELVRLAPASFSHPQPGEFLQDGRPVAAPVMLVRLGEPLEIMKYQVSASEYGRCVAADVCQPAETLGDGNFPVTGVSHMDAQAYANWLSTQRGEAWRLPTDAEWAFAAGEKFRSDVEAGISDPANPALRWLAQYRNEASLERKSDPAPRFQGAFGVNAKGVADVAGNVWEWTSTCYVHASVTSDGTRTAGSVENCGVHVVEGFHRTYMSNFIRDGKSGGCAVGTPPDNLGFRLVRERLTLVQQAFGVSGFPDFGEDNKVFVE
;
A
#
# COMPACT_ATOMS: atom_id res chain seq x y z
N MET A 1 50.26 68.13 -66.48
CA MET A 1 48.83 68.17 -66.27
C MET A 1 48.44 66.80 -65.82
N PRO A 2 48.08 66.61 -64.58
CA PRO A 2 47.71 65.26 -64.09
C PRO A 2 46.19 65.13 -63.92
N ILE A 3 45.71 63.97 -64.28
CA ILE A 3 44.30 63.56 -64.15
C ILE A 3 44.22 62.76 -62.88
N ASN A 4 43.31 63.14 -62.03
CA ASN A 4 43.02 62.46 -60.78
C ASN A 4 41.95 61.33 -60.98
N PRO A 5 42.14 60.10 -60.53
CA PRO A 5 41.09 59.12 -60.55
C PRO A 5 40.33 59.07 -59.19
N ILE A 6 39.05 59.20 -59.28
CA ILE A 6 38.10 59.09 -58.20
C ILE A 6 37.97 57.59 -57.81
N ILE A 7 38.32 57.27 -56.56
CA ILE A 7 38.10 55.94 -55.98
C ILE A 7 36.66 55.87 -55.43
N ALA A 8 35.87 55.03 -56.06
CA ALA A 8 34.53 54.72 -55.53
C ALA A 8 34.65 53.62 -54.43
N LEU A 9 34.31 53.98 -53.18
CA LEU A 9 34.13 52.99 -52.09
C LEU A 9 32.77 52.37 -52.24
N ALA A 10 32.73 51.09 -52.55
CA ALA A 10 31.55 50.29 -52.47
C ALA A 10 31.38 49.77 -50.99
N ALA A 11 30.38 50.26 -50.27
CA ALA A 11 30.03 49.79 -48.96
C ALA A 11 29.20 48.47 -49.08
N PHE A 12 29.78 47.38 -48.70
CA PHE A 12 29.01 46.11 -48.49
C PHE A 12 28.32 46.16 -47.18
N ALA A 13 26.99 46.34 -47.16
CA ALA A 13 26.14 46.17 -46.01
C ALA A 13 25.84 44.65 -45.83
N SER A 14 26.51 44.02 -44.88
CA SER A 14 26.20 42.64 -44.47
C SER A 14 24.98 42.65 -43.58
N ALA A 15 23.84 42.24 -44.11
CA ALA A 15 22.64 42.01 -43.33
C ALA A 15 22.80 40.67 -42.56
N ALA A 16 23.13 40.75 -41.28
CA ALA A 16 23.05 39.60 -40.39
C ALA A 16 21.58 39.30 -40.07
N LEU A 17 21.03 38.27 -40.68
CA LEU A 17 19.74 37.68 -40.30
C LEU A 17 19.89 36.98 -38.93
N VAL A 18 19.46 37.66 -37.86
CA VAL A 18 19.26 37.03 -36.56
C VAL A 18 17.97 36.21 -36.66
N ALA A 19 18.11 34.91 -36.85
CA ALA A 19 16.99 33.96 -36.68
C ALA A 19 16.66 33.89 -35.19
N ILE A 20 15.70 34.68 -34.74
CA ILE A 20 15.06 34.50 -33.44
C ILE A 20 14.22 33.25 -33.56
N GLY A 21 14.73 32.13 -33.07
CA GLY A 21 13.98 30.92 -32.94
C GLY A 21 12.78 31.18 -31.98
N ALA A 22 11.58 31.17 -32.54
CA ALA A 22 10.36 31.19 -31.76
C ALA A 22 10.28 29.85 -31.02
N THR A 23 10.79 29.78 -29.80
CA THR A 23 10.45 28.69 -28.88
C THR A 23 8.97 28.85 -28.60
N THR A 24 8.18 27.93 -29.14
CA THR A 24 6.72 27.91 -28.91
C THR A 24 6.50 27.69 -27.43
N ALA A 25 5.54 28.41 -26.84
CA ALA A 25 5.16 28.30 -25.43
C ALA A 25 4.75 26.85 -25.02
N ALA A 26 4.65 25.94 -25.96
CA ALA A 26 4.41 24.51 -25.75
C ALA A 26 5.59 23.78 -25.07
N ASP A 27 6.84 24.27 -25.21
CA ASP A 27 8.00 23.61 -24.58
C ASP A 27 8.09 23.81 -23.07
N TRP A 28 7.36 24.79 -22.51
CA TRP A 28 7.32 25.06 -21.06
C TRP A 28 6.27 24.23 -20.31
N LEU A 29 5.35 23.57 -21.03
CA LEU A 29 4.27 22.77 -20.45
C LEU A 29 4.55 21.25 -20.49
N SER A 30 5.63 20.84 -21.12
CA SER A 30 6.06 19.46 -21.06
C SER A 30 6.86 19.26 -19.77
N PRO A 31 6.42 18.44 -18.81
CA PRO A 31 7.27 18.05 -17.70
C PRO A 31 8.55 17.44 -18.27
N PRO A 32 9.73 17.64 -17.64
CA PRO A 32 10.96 17.04 -18.11
C PRO A 32 10.71 15.57 -18.35
N GLY A 33 10.97 15.08 -19.56
CA GLY A 33 10.58 13.77 -20.09
C GLY A 33 11.02 12.59 -19.21
N GLY A 34 10.43 12.49 -18.05
CA GLY A 34 10.48 11.32 -17.18
C GLY A 34 9.77 10.18 -17.89
N ARG A 35 10.50 9.12 -18.20
CA ARG A 35 9.95 7.87 -18.69
C ARG A 35 8.81 7.48 -17.73
N LEU A 36 7.56 7.53 -18.19
CA LEU A 36 6.40 7.18 -17.37
C LEU A 36 6.69 5.86 -16.68
N VAL A 37 6.54 5.86 -15.36
CA VAL A 37 6.68 4.62 -14.58
C VAL A 37 5.70 3.60 -15.12
N ALA A 38 6.17 2.40 -15.44
CA ALA A 38 5.30 1.33 -15.96
C ALA A 38 4.13 1.09 -15.00
N SER A 39 2.95 0.87 -15.56
CA SER A 39 1.77 0.54 -14.74
C SER A 39 1.98 -0.83 -14.09
N PRO A 40 1.76 -0.96 -12.78
CA PRO A 40 1.73 -2.26 -12.13
C PRO A 40 0.67 -3.18 -12.76
N GLU A 41 0.92 -4.49 -12.76
CA GLU A 41 -0.10 -5.47 -13.14
C GLU A 41 -1.18 -5.52 -12.08
N LEU A 42 -2.44 -5.37 -12.49
CA LEU A 42 -3.59 -5.32 -11.59
C LEU A 42 -4.49 -6.54 -11.77
N VAL A 43 -5.06 -6.97 -10.65
CA VAL A 43 -6.22 -7.86 -10.60
C VAL A 43 -7.45 -7.02 -10.30
N ARG A 44 -8.49 -7.17 -11.12
CA ARG A 44 -9.76 -6.51 -10.92
C ARG A 44 -10.78 -7.51 -10.37
N LEU A 45 -11.22 -7.26 -9.14
CA LEU A 45 -12.20 -8.07 -8.43
C LEU A 45 -13.57 -7.40 -8.52
N ALA A 46 -14.61 -8.20 -8.79
CA ALA A 46 -15.98 -7.70 -8.85
C ALA A 46 -16.46 -7.23 -7.46
N PRO A 47 -17.44 -6.30 -7.41
CA PRO A 47 -18.12 -5.93 -6.18
C PRO A 47 -18.65 -7.16 -5.44
N ALA A 48 -18.55 -7.17 -4.12
CA ALA A 48 -19.00 -8.29 -3.30
C ALA A 48 -19.35 -7.86 -1.89
N SER A 49 -20.08 -8.74 -1.20
CA SER A 49 -20.28 -8.65 0.25
C SER A 49 -19.75 -9.92 0.90
N PHE A 50 -19.07 -9.77 2.02
CA PHE A 50 -18.48 -10.89 2.75
C PHE A 50 -18.39 -10.59 4.25
N SER A 51 -18.43 -11.64 5.06
CA SER A 51 -18.23 -11.51 6.51
C SER A 51 -16.75 -11.38 6.83
N HIS A 52 -16.40 -10.39 7.66
CA HIS A 52 -15.02 -10.10 8.02
C HIS A 52 -14.93 -9.76 9.51
N PRO A 53 -14.06 -10.44 10.28
CA PRO A 53 -13.83 -10.10 11.67
C PRO A 53 -13.08 -8.77 11.75
N GLN A 54 -13.57 -7.86 12.60
CA GLN A 54 -12.93 -6.57 12.79
C GLN A 54 -11.49 -6.74 13.30
N PRO A 55 -10.52 -5.95 12.80
CA PRO A 55 -9.18 -5.93 13.35
C PRO A 55 -9.15 -5.18 14.69
N GLY A 56 -8.36 -5.66 15.65
CA GLY A 56 -8.15 -4.99 16.93
C GLY A 56 -8.41 -5.87 18.14
N GLU A 57 -8.44 -5.23 19.29
CA GLU A 57 -8.74 -5.86 20.57
C GLU A 57 -10.11 -5.41 21.06
N PHE A 58 -10.94 -6.39 21.45
CA PHE A 58 -12.30 -6.16 21.89
C PHE A 58 -12.50 -6.69 23.32
N LEU A 59 -13.10 -5.86 24.16
CA LEU A 59 -13.36 -6.16 25.57
C LEU A 59 -14.87 -6.15 25.82
N GLN A 60 -15.35 -7.14 26.55
CA GLN A 60 -16.69 -7.14 27.14
C GLN A 60 -16.55 -7.22 28.66
N ASP A 61 -17.12 -6.28 29.37
CA ASP A 61 -16.99 -6.19 30.84
C ASP A 61 -15.52 -6.24 31.32
N GLY A 62 -14.61 -5.59 30.56
CA GLY A 62 -13.18 -5.56 30.82
C GLY A 62 -12.42 -6.86 30.53
N ARG A 63 -13.07 -7.84 29.89
CA ARG A 63 -12.45 -9.12 29.51
C ARG A 63 -12.30 -9.22 27.99
N PRO A 64 -11.16 -9.69 27.48
CA PRO A 64 -10.99 -9.91 26.05
C PRO A 64 -12.02 -10.89 25.49
N VAL A 65 -12.62 -10.50 24.37
CA VAL A 65 -13.59 -11.33 23.62
C VAL A 65 -13.16 -11.47 22.17
N ALA A 66 -13.79 -12.38 21.44
CA ALA A 66 -13.60 -12.50 20.01
C ALA A 66 -14.04 -11.20 19.29
N ALA A 67 -13.30 -10.83 18.26
CA ALA A 67 -13.65 -9.66 17.45
C ALA A 67 -15.04 -9.83 16.81
N PRO A 68 -15.88 -8.80 16.83
CA PRO A 68 -17.15 -8.83 16.12
C PRO A 68 -16.94 -9.08 14.63
N VAL A 69 -17.80 -9.92 14.04
CA VAL A 69 -17.80 -10.17 12.60
C VAL A 69 -18.79 -9.22 11.94
N MET A 70 -18.33 -8.47 10.96
CA MET A 70 -19.12 -7.48 10.23
C MET A 70 -19.38 -7.94 8.79
N LEU A 71 -20.49 -7.51 8.22
CA LEU A 71 -20.74 -7.62 6.80
C LEU A 71 -20.05 -6.44 6.08
N VAL A 72 -18.95 -6.73 5.39
CA VAL A 72 -18.27 -5.75 4.55
C VAL A 72 -18.88 -5.76 3.15
N ARG A 73 -19.17 -4.59 2.60
CA ARG A 73 -19.69 -4.41 1.25
C ARG A 73 -18.69 -3.60 0.42
N LEU A 74 -18.09 -4.24 -0.56
CA LEU A 74 -17.32 -3.56 -1.59
C LEU A 74 -18.29 -3.21 -2.73
N GLY A 75 -18.76 -1.96 -2.77
CA GLY A 75 -19.75 -1.48 -3.73
C GLY A 75 -19.19 -1.28 -5.14
N GLU A 76 -17.88 -1.07 -5.25
CA GLU A 76 -17.15 -0.86 -6.49
C GLU A 76 -16.14 -2.00 -6.74
N PRO A 77 -15.75 -2.24 -8.00
CA PRO A 77 -14.68 -3.19 -8.30
C PRO A 77 -13.37 -2.78 -7.64
N LEU A 78 -12.74 -3.71 -6.92
CA LEU A 78 -11.42 -3.52 -6.34
C LEU A 78 -10.34 -3.80 -7.38
N GLU A 79 -9.46 -2.82 -7.61
CA GLU A 79 -8.29 -2.96 -8.48
C GLU A 79 -7.03 -3.00 -7.60
N ILE A 80 -6.51 -4.20 -7.38
CA ILE A 80 -5.36 -4.44 -6.50
C ILE A 80 -4.15 -4.92 -7.31
N MET A 81 -2.94 -4.53 -6.91
CA MET A 81 -1.72 -5.06 -7.51
C MET A 81 -1.69 -6.59 -7.42
N LYS A 82 -1.37 -7.24 -8.53
CA LYS A 82 -1.22 -8.70 -8.59
C LYS A 82 -0.08 -9.17 -7.71
N TYR A 83 1.04 -8.43 -7.72
CA TYR A 83 2.24 -8.71 -6.95
C TYR A 83 2.45 -7.66 -5.86
N GLN A 84 3.25 -8.02 -4.87
CA GLN A 84 3.83 -7.05 -3.95
C GLN A 84 4.75 -6.09 -4.72
N VAL A 85 4.91 -4.86 -4.24
CA VAL A 85 5.84 -3.89 -4.84
C VAL A 85 7.25 -4.46 -4.81
N SER A 86 7.91 -4.47 -5.96
CA SER A 86 9.26 -5.02 -6.10
C SER A 86 10.34 -4.04 -5.64
N ALA A 87 11.53 -4.58 -5.33
CA ALA A 87 12.71 -3.79 -5.01
C ALA A 87 13.06 -2.81 -6.14
N SER A 88 12.92 -3.23 -7.42
CA SER A 88 13.18 -2.34 -8.56
C SER A 88 12.13 -1.22 -8.72
N GLU A 89 10.86 -1.49 -8.40
CA GLU A 89 9.81 -0.47 -8.43
C GLU A 89 10.01 0.55 -7.32
N TYR A 90 10.27 0.09 -6.11
CA TYR A 90 10.56 0.95 -4.97
C TYR A 90 11.84 1.76 -5.18
N GLY A 91 12.88 1.14 -5.71
CA GLY A 91 14.16 1.79 -6.03
C GLY A 91 14.04 2.98 -6.97
N ARG A 92 13.02 3.01 -7.84
CA ARG A 92 12.74 4.18 -8.68
C ARG A 92 12.25 5.39 -7.87
N CYS A 93 11.47 5.13 -6.82
CA CYS A 93 11.03 6.19 -5.91
C CYS A 93 12.22 6.72 -5.08
N VAL A 94 13.11 5.83 -4.64
CA VAL A 94 14.36 6.22 -3.95
C VAL A 94 15.25 7.05 -4.87
N ALA A 95 15.42 6.64 -6.12
CA ALA A 95 16.20 7.38 -7.12
C ALA A 95 15.60 8.75 -7.49
N ALA A 96 14.31 8.96 -7.22
CA ALA A 96 13.63 10.24 -7.36
C ALA A 96 13.70 11.12 -6.08
N ASP A 97 14.48 10.72 -5.07
CA ASP A 97 14.63 11.39 -3.77
C ASP A 97 13.31 11.60 -3.00
N VAL A 98 12.29 10.75 -3.25
CA VAL A 98 11.00 10.83 -2.58
C VAL A 98 10.85 9.76 -1.49
N CYS A 99 11.31 8.53 -1.76
CA CYS A 99 11.28 7.45 -0.79
C CYS A 99 12.63 7.29 -0.09
N GLN A 100 12.58 6.89 1.18
CA GLN A 100 13.80 6.53 1.91
C GLN A 100 14.35 5.19 1.41
N PRO A 101 15.68 5.00 1.38
CA PRO A 101 16.26 3.69 1.09
C PRO A 101 15.75 2.61 2.02
N ALA A 102 15.49 1.41 1.50
CA ALA A 102 15.06 0.24 2.24
C ALA A 102 16.17 -0.81 2.29
N GLU A 103 16.29 -1.48 3.43
CA GLU A 103 17.18 -2.65 3.59
C GLU A 103 16.49 -3.89 3.01
N THR A 104 16.42 -3.95 1.68
CA THR A 104 15.76 -5.06 0.99
C THR A 104 16.66 -6.30 0.94
N LEU A 105 16.05 -7.48 1.12
CA LEU A 105 16.73 -8.77 1.08
C LEU A 105 16.82 -9.38 -0.33
N GLY A 106 16.46 -8.61 -1.35
CA GLY A 106 16.53 -9.04 -2.76
C GLY A 106 16.60 -7.84 -3.67
N ASP A 107 16.71 -8.08 -4.95
CA ASP A 107 16.77 -7.07 -6.00
C ASP A 107 15.79 -7.37 -7.14
N GLY A 108 15.73 -6.49 -8.12
CA GLY A 108 14.92 -6.69 -9.32
C GLY A 108 13.43 -6.90 -8.97
N ASN A 109 12.90 -8.08 -9.29
CA ASN A 109 11.52 -8.47 -9.07
C ASN A 109 11.25 -9.20 -7.74
N PHE A 110 12.20 -9.18 -6.81
CA PHE A 110 11.93 -9.55 -5.43
C PHE A 110 11.05 -8.48 -4.79
N PRO A 111 10.15 -8.81 -3.85
CA PRO A 111 9.41 -7.79 -3.12
C PRO A 111 10.36 -6.89 -2.34
N VAL A 112 10.04 -5.61 -2.27
CA VAL A 112 10.75 -4.73 -1.35
C VAL A 112 10.49 -5.19 0.08
N THR A 113 11.54 -5.19 0.91
CA THR A 113 11.49 -5.50 2.34
C THR A 113 12.15 -4.39 3.16
N GLY A 114 12.00 -4.42 4.47
CA GLY A 114 12.59 -3.41 5.33
C GLY A 114 11.94 -2.04 5.16
N VAL A 115 10.64 -2.00 4.91
CA VAL A 115 9.84 -0.79 4.73
C VAL A 115 8.81 -0.64 5.84
N SER A 116 8.72 0.56 6.40
CA SER A 116 7.70 0.94 7.36
C SER A 116 6.37 1.28 6.66
N HIS A 117 5.29 1.45 7.43
CA HIS A 117 4.03 1.97 6.92
C HIS A 117 4.20 3.35 6.25
N MET A 118 5.02 4.21 6.85
CA MET A 118 5.30 5.55 6.32
C MET A 118 6.03 5.48 4.97
N ASP A 119 6.95 4.55 4.81
CA ASP A 119 7.66 4.32 3.54
C ASP A 119 6.69 3.82 2.44
N ALA A 120 5.80 2.89 2.79
CA ALA A 120 4.79 2.37 1.88
C ALA A 120 3.81 3.47 1.44
N GLN A 121 3.40 4.35 2.37
CA GLN A 121 2.56 5.51 2.06
C GLN A 121 3.28 6.53 1.18
N ALA A 122 4.55 6.81 1.43
CA ALA A 122 5.35 7.70 0.59
C ALA A 122 5.46 7.18 -0.85
N TYR A 123 5.68 5.87 -1.01
CA TYR A 123 5.69 5.24 -2.32
C TYR A 123 4.32 5.33 -3.03
N ALA A 124 3.22 5.09 -2.31
CA ALA A 124 1.86 5.20 -2.87
C ALA A 124 1.59 6.62 -3.39
N ASN A 125 1.97 7.64 -2.63
CA ASN A 125 1.83 9.05 -3.01
C ASN A 125 2.71 9.40 -4.23
N TRP A 126 3.96 8.91 -4.25
CA TRP A 126 4.85 9.08 -5.39
C TRP A 126 4.29 8.43 -6.66
N LEU A 127 3.84 7.17 -6.58
CA LEU A 127 3.27 6.46 -7.71
C LEU A 127 2.01 7.16 -8.23
N SER A 128 1.17 7.67 -7.32
CA SER A 128 -0.01 8.45 -7.67
C SER A 128 0.35 9.69 -8.49
N THR A 129 1.36 10.42 -8.07
CA THR A 129 1.88 11.59 -8.78
C THR A 129 2.45 11.22 -10.15
N GLN A 130 3.25 10.14 -10.22
CA GLN A 130 3.88 9.68 -11.47
C GLN A 130 2.87 9.21 -12.51
N ARG A 131 1.74 8.65 -12.04
CA ARG A 131 0.72 8.06 -12.91
C ARG A 131 -0.47 8.97 -13.18
N GLY A 132 -0.70 10.01 -12.36
CA GLY A 132 -1.94 10.77 -12.38
C GLY A 132 -3.16 9.92 -11.99
N GLU A 133 -2.95 8.89 -11.19
CA GLU A 133 -3.94 7.93 -10.72
C GLU A 133 -3.89 7.92 -9.19
N ALA A 134 -4.98 7.56 -8.50
CA ALA A 134 -4.95 7.44 -7.05
C ALA A 134 -4.52 6.03 -6.62
N TRP A 135 -3.39 5.94 -5.91
CA TRP A 135 -2.85 4.71 -5.36
C TRP A 135 -2.74 4.81 -3.84
N ARG A 136 -3.15 3.79 -3.15
CA ARG A 136 -3.06 3.71 -1.69
C ARG A 136 -2.81 2.27 -1.21
N LEU A 137 -2.47 2.13 0.06
CA LEU A 137 -2.51 0.82 0.72
C LEU A 137 -3.94 0.29 0.73
N PRO A 138 -4.15 -1.03 0.58
CA PRO A 138 -5.45 -1.65 0.78
C PRO A 138 -5.88 -1.48 2.25
N THR A 139 -7.18 -1.42 2.51
CA THR A 139 -7.69 -1.71 3.85
C THR A 139 -7.50 -3.19 4.18
N ASP A 140 -7.53 -3.53 5.46
CA ASP A 140 -7.51 -4.91 5.93
C ASP A 140 -8.61 -5.77 5.26
N ALA A 141 -9.82 -5.24 5.18
CA ALA A 141 -10.92 -5.93 4.52
C ALA A 141 -10.71 -6.11 3.01
N GLU A 142 -10.15 -5.12 2.31
CA GLU A 142 -9.83 -5.24 0.88
C GLU A 142 -8.73 -6.28 0.64
N TRP A 143 -7.70 -6.28 1.51
CA TRP A 143 -6.64 -7.28 1.43
C TRP A 143 -7.19 -8.69 1.70
N ALA A 144 -7.99 -8.86 2.76
CA ALA A 144 -8.62 -10.13 3.09
C ALA A 144 -9.54 -10.62 1.97
N PHE A 145 -10.33 -9.72 1.37
CA PHE A 145 -11.13 -10.04 0.20
C PHE A 145 -10.28 -10.52 -0.97
N ALA A 146 -9.18 -9.83 -1.27
CA ALA A 146 -8.27 -10.21 -2.34
C ALA A 146 -7.54 -11.54 -2.05
N ALA A 147 -7.19 -11.79 -0.78
CA ALA A 147 -6.56 -13.03 -0.34
C ALA A 147 -7.48 -14.25 -0.47
N GLY A 148 -8.79 -14.04 -0.32
CA GLY A 148 -9.77 -15.09 -0.50
C GLY A 148 -9.53 -16.30 0.40
N GLU A 149 -9.36 -17.49 -0.20
CA GLU A 149 -9.15 -18.75 0.52
C GLU A 149 -7.82 -18.81 1.31
N LYS A 150 -6.92 -17.89 1.03
CA LYS A 150 -5.63 -17.80 1.75
C LYS A 150 -5.68 -16.89 2.97
N PHE A 151 -6.75 -16.10 3.13
CA PHE A 151 -6.90 -15.24 4.32
C PHE A 151 -6.98 -16.08 5.60
N ARG A 152 -6.26 -15.65 6.62
CA ARG A 152 -6.30 -16.20 7.97
C ARG A 152 -6.47 -15.06 8.96
N SER A 153 -7.60 -15.08 9.65
CA SER A 153 -7.87 -14.13 10.73
C SER A 153 -7.02 -14.44 11.96
N ASP A 154 -6.78 -13.42 12.78
CA ASP A 154 -6.29 -13.55 14.15
C ASP A 154 -7.37 -14.04 15.12
N VAL A 155 -8.63 -14.10 14.66
CA VAL A 155 -9.76 -14.64 15.44
C VAL A 155 -9.73 -16.15 15.39
N GLU A 156 -9.53 -16.74 16.54
CA GLU A 156 -9.49 -18.20 16.70
C GLU A 156 -10.89 -18.81 16.73
N ALA A 157 -11.11 -19.76 15.82
CA ALA A 157 -12.30 -20.60 15.88
C ALA A 157 -12.13 -21.70 16.96
N GLY A 158 -13.10 -21.85 17.83
CA GLY A 158 -13.20 -23.03 18.71
C GLY A 158 -12.63 -22.90 20.12
N ILE A 159 -12.43 -21.69 20.63
CA ILE A 159 -12.07 -21.51 22.05
C ILE A 159 -13.29 -21.77 22.92
N SER A 160 -13.19 -22.73 23.81
CA SER A 160 -14.29 -23.13 24.73
C SER A 160 -14.61 -22.09 25.82
N ASP A 161 -13.63 -21.24 26.15
CA ASP A 161 -13.76 -20.11 27.06
C ASP A 161 -12.98 -18.91 26.51
N PRO A 162 -13.62 -18.05 25.72
CA PRO A 162 -12.97 -16.88 25.12
C PRO A 162 -12.53 -15.83 26.14
N ALA A 163 -13.04 -15.89 27.38
CA ALA A 163 -12.64 -15.00 28.46
C ALA A 163 -11.33 -15.42 29.16
N ASN A 164 -10.83 -16.63 28.86
CA ASN A 164 -9.60 -17.15 29.46
C ASN A 164 -8.39 -16.84 28.56
N PRO A 165 -7.51 -15.87 28.92
CA PRO A 165 -6.35 -15.49 28.09
C PRO A 165 -5.39 -16.65 27.82
N ALA A 166 -5.25 -17.59 28.77
CA ALA A 166 -4.36 -18.74 28.61
C ALA A 166 -4.87 -19.71 27.53
N LEU A 167 -6.18 -19.93 27.43
CA LEU A 167 -6.77 -20.77 26.40
C LEU A 167 -6.65 -20.13 25.02
N ARG A 168 -6.85 -18.81 24.92
CA ARG A 168 -6.64 -18.06 23.67
C ARG A 168 -5.18 -18.20 23.22
N TRP A 169 -4.25 -17.94 24.12
CA TRP A 169 -2.82 -18.06 23.82
C TRP A 169 -2.43 -19.48 23.40
N LEU A 170 -2.94 -20.51 24.09
CA LEU A 170 -2.70 -21.91 23.74
C LEU A 170 -3.30 -22.29 22.39
N ALA A 171 -4.48 -21.77 22.05
CA ALA A 171 -5.11 -22.02 20.77
C ALA A 171 -4.31 -21.37 19.63
N GLN A 172 -3.86 -20.12 19.79
CA GLN A 172 -2.97 -19.46 18.87
C GLN A 172 -1.67 -20.24 18.66
N TYR A 173 -1.02 -20.63 19.75
CA TYR A 173 0.22 -21.43 19.68
C TYR A 173 -0.01 -22.77 18.96
N ARG A 174 -1.12 -23.46 19.24
CA ARG A 174 -1.47 -24.71 18.55
C ARG A 174 -1.73 -24.49 17.07
N ASN A 175 -2.43 -23.40 16.71
CA ASN A 175 -2.69 -23.05 15.32
C ASN A 175 -1.37 -22.83 14.58
N GLU A 176 -0.48 -22.03 15.12
CA GLU A 176 0.85 -21.81 14.53
C GLU A 176 1.69 -23.08 14.45
N ALA A 177 1.72 -23.87 15.52
CA ALA A 177 2.43 -25.15 15.53
C ALA A 177 1.86 -26.13 14.50
N SER A 178 0.53 -26.14 14.27
CA SER A 178 -0.14 -26.99 13.27
C SER A 178 0.18 -26.59 11.82
N LEU A 179 0.61 -25.35 11.59
CA LEU A 179 0.99 -24.91 10.26
C LEU A 179 2.33 -25.47 9.78
N GLU A 180 3.07 -26.21 10.66
CA GLU A 180 4.36 -26.86 10.38
C GLU A 180 5.33 -25.98 9.54
N ARG A 181 5.25 -24.68 9.73
CA ARG A 181 6.03 -23.75 8.91
C ARG A 181 7.52 -23.92 9.18
N LYS A 182 8.23 -24.33 8.16
CA LYS A 182 9.67 -24.10 8.13
C LYS A 182 9.86 -22.59 8.01
N SER A 183 10.53 -22.01 8.98
CA SER A 183 10.98 -20.62 8.87
C SER A 183 11.90 -20.53 7.65
N ASP A 184 11.38 -19.98 6.56
CA ASP A 184 12.17 -19.58 5.40
C ASP A 184 11.96 -18.05 5.26
N PRO A 185 12.70 -17.28 6.05
CA PRO A 185 12.53 -15.83 6.09
C PRO A 185 13.04 -15.14 4.83
N ALA A 186 13.68 -15.85 3.91
CA ALA A 186 14.20 -15.25 2.70
C ALA A 186 13.09 -14.98 1.70
N PRO A 187 12.87 -13.73 1.28
CA PRO A 187 11.93 -13.40 0.23
C PRO A 187 12.36 -14.04 -1.09
N ARG A 188 11.38 -14.32 -1.95
CA ARG A 188 11.58 -14.88 -3.27
C ARG A 188 11.03 -13.95 -4.35
N PHE A 189 11.40 -14.18 -5.59
CA PHE A 189 10.89 -13.38 -6.71
C PHE A 189 9.35 -13.44 -6.81
N GLN A 190 8.76 -12.42 -7.38
CA GLN A 190 7.32 -12.32 -7.60
C GLN A 190 6.77 -13.57 -8.30
N GLY A 191 5.66 -14.11 -7.80
CA GLY A 191 4.99 -15.31 -8.30
C GLY A 191 5.52 -16.62 -7.70
N ALA A 192 6.56 -16.61 -6.89
CA ALA A 192 7.16 -17.84 -6.35
C ALA A 192 6.24 -18.62 -5.40
N PHE A 193 5.28 -17.97 -4.77
CA PHE A 193 4.28 -18.58 -3.86
C PHE A 193 2.94 -18.85 -4.56
N GLY A 194 2.92 -18.67 -5.89
CA GLY A 194 1.77 -18.97 -6.73
C GLY A 194 0.68 -17.91 -6.68
N VAL A 195 -0.43 -18.22 -7.33
CA VAL A 195 -1.59 -17.34 -7.51
C VAL A 195 -2.80 -17.99 -6.86
N ASN A 196 -3.59 -17.21 -6.13
CA ASN A 196 -4.83 -17.68 -5.53
C ASN A 196 -5.98 -17.78 -6.54
N ALA A 197 -7.14 -18.28 -6.11
CA ALA A 197 -8.31 -18.42 -6.98
C ALA A 197 -8.82 -17.10 -7.58
N LYS A 198 -8.44 -15.95 -7.01
CA LYS A 198 -8.81 -14.62 -7.48
C LYS A 198 -7.78 -13.98 -8.41
N GLY A 199 -6.67 -14.65 -8.69
CA GLY A 199 -5.61 -14.14 -9.57
C GLY A 199 -4.53 -13.31 -8.88
N VAL A 200 -4.58 -13.17 -7.56
CA VAL A 200 -3.58 -12.42 -6.76
C VAL A 200 -2.42 -13.34 -6.40
N ALA A 201 -1.21 -12.90 -6.74
CA ALA A 201 0.00 -13.67 -6.51
C ALA A 201 0.61 -13.39 -5.14
N ASP A 202 1.30 -14.40 -4.59
CA ASP A 202 2.11 -14.37 -3.37
C ASP A 202 1.35 -13.91 -2.10
N VAL A 203 0.03 -13.80 -2.16
CA VAL A 203 -0.80 -13.40 -1.03
C VAL A 203 -0.72 -14.45 0.08
N ALA A 204 -0.62 -14.00 1.32
CA ALA A 204 -0.35 -14.82 2.50
C ALA A 204 0.96 -15.62 2.38
N GLY A 205 1.96 -15.08 1.67
CA GLY A 205 3.28 -15.64 1.49
C GLY A 205 4.30 -14.56 1.13
N ASN A 206 5.55 -14.93 1.02
CA ASN A 206 6.67 -14.08 0.65
C ASN A 206 7.00 -12.98 1.68
N VAL A 207 6.20 -11.93 1.74
CA VAL A 207 6.33 -10.86 2.74
C VAL A 207 4.99 -10.58 3.41
N TRP A 208 5.04 -9.98 4.58
CA TRP A 208 3.89 -9.43 5.26
C TRP A 208 3.60 -8.05 4.70
N GLU A 209 2.34 -7.70 4.55
CA GLU A 209 1.91 -6.54 3.79
C GLU A 209 1.22 -5.52 4.66
N TRP A 210 1.71 -4.28 4.61
CA TRP A 210 1.07 -3.14 5.25
C TRP A 210 -0.32 -2.88 4.67
N THR A 211 -1.27 -2.57 5.56
CA THR A 211 -2.59 -2.06 5.19
C THR A 211 -2.80 -0.64 5.71
N SER A 212 -3.83 0.05 5.24
CA SER A 212 -4.22 1.38 5.73
C SER A 212 -5.09 1.34 6.99
N THR A 213 -5.45 0.14 7.49
CA THR A 213 -6.37 0.00 8.62
C THR A 213 -5.66 0.19 9.94
N CYS A 214 -6.13 1.14 10.74
CA CYS A 214 -5.62 1.43 12.07
C CYS A 214 -6.01 0.33 13.07
N TYR A 215 -5.19 0.18 14.11
CA TYR A 215 -5.52 -0.70 15.25
C TYR A 215 -6.67 -0.13 16.06
N VAL A 216 -7.62 -0.98 16.44
CA VAL A 216 -8.77 -0.61 17.26
C VAL A 216 -8.69 -1.30 18.61
N HIS A 217 -8.93 -0.53 19.68
CA HIS A 217 -9.20 -1.05 21.00
C HIS A 217 -10.61 -0.61 21.42
N ALA A 218 -11.52 -1.54 21.59
CA ALA A 218 -12.92 -1.23 21.80
C ALA A 218 -13.55 -2.08 22.91
N SER A 219 -14.41 -1.47 23.71
CA SER A 219 -15.37 -2.19 24.55
C SER A 219 -16.63 -2.47 23.73
N VAL A 220 -17.16 -3.68 23.87
CA VAL A 220 -18.37 -4.12 23.18
C VAL A 220 -19.41 -4.64 24.16
N THR A 221 -20.66 -4.49 23.78
CA THR A 221 -21.81 -5.11 24.46
C THR A 221 -21.94 -6.59 24.07
N SER A 222 -22.85 -7.32 24.72
CA SER A 222 -23.06 -8.75 24.45
C SER A 222 -23.52 -9.06 23.02
N ASP A 223 -24.07 -8.08 22.31
CA ASP A 223 -24.45 -8.17 20.90
C ASP A 223 -23.33 -7.73 19.93
N GLY A 224 -22.14 -7.40 20.45
CA GLY A 224 -20.99 -6.99 19.65
C GLY A 224 -20.98 -5.51 19.25
N THR A 225 -21.95 -4.72 19.72
CA THR A 225 -21.99 -3.27 19.45
C THR A 225 -20.86 -2.56 20.21
N ARG A 226 -20.10 -1.69 19.54
CA ARG A 226 -19.06 -0.89 20.19
C ARG A 226 -19.70 0.11 21.17
N THR A 227 -19.12 0.22 22.36
CA THR A 227 -19.52 1.21 23.35
C THR A 227 -18.73 2.50 23.22
N ALA A 228 -19.20 3.57 23.87
CA ALA A 228 -18.45 4.80 24.00
C ALA A 228 -17.09 4.54 24.67
N GLY A 229 -16.00 5.12 24.16
CA GLY A 229 -14.64 4.89 24.65
C GLY A 229 -13.79 3.96 23.78
N SER A 230 -14.31 3.49 22.65
CA SER A 230 -13.47 2.84 21.63
C SER A 230 -12.42 3.82 21.11
N VAL A 231 -11.18 3.34 21.03
CA VAL A 231 -10.02 4.12 20.56
C VAL A 231 -9.50 3.50 19.27
N GLU A 232 -9.40 4.31 18.24
CA GLU A 232 -8.66 4.00 17.03
C GLU A 232 -7.26 4.60 17.12
N ASN A 233 -6.24 3.76 16.98
CA ASN A 233 -4.84 4.17 17.09
C ASN A 233 -4.13 3.99 15.75
N CYS A 234 -4.06 5.06 14.97
CA CYS A 234 -3.35 5.07 13.68
C CYS A 234 -1.82 5.22 13.81
N GLY A 235 -1.25 5.19 15.01
CA GLY A 235 0.17 4.93 15.24
C GLY A 235 0.55 3.45 15.06
N VAL A 236 -0.46 2.57 14.98
CA VAL A 236 -0.34 1.13 14.77
C VAL A 236 -1.31 0.72 13.67
N HIS A 237 -0.82 0.00 12.67
CA HIS A 237 -1.63 -0.50 11.56
C HIS A 237 -1.66 -2.01 11.51
N VAL A 238 -2.71 -2.50 10.86
CA VAL A 238 -2.85 -3.92 10.53
C VAL A 238 -1.83 -4.29 9.46
N VAL A 239 -1.15 -5.40 9.68
CA VAL A 239 -0.26 -6.05 8.73
C VAL A 239 -0.80 -7.44 8.45
N GLU A 240 -0.96 -7.75 7.19
CA GLU A 240 -1.50 -9.01 6.72
C GLU A 240 -0.42 -9.91 6.10
N GLY A 241 -0.51 -11.19 6.35
CA GLY A 241 0.44 -12.15 5.83
C GLY A 241 -0.05 -13.57 6.06
N PHE A 242 0.72 -14.40 6.71
CA PHE A 242 0.27 -15.74 7.10
C PHE A 242 -0.90 -15.72 8.08
N HIS A 243 -0.98 -14.69 8.88
CA HIS A 243 -2.11 -14.31 9.71
C HIS A 243 -2.12 -12.79 9.86
N ARG A 244 -3.16 -12.23 10.46
CA ARG A 244 -3.21 -10.80 10.80
C ARG A 244 -2.33 -10.51 12.00
N THR A 245 -1.63 -9.37 11.96
CA THR A 245 -0.89 -8.82 13.09
C THR A 245 -0.94 -7.29 13.10
N TYR A 246 -0.34 -6.67 14.11
CA TYR A 246 -0.39 -5.22 14.32
C TYR A 246 1.03 -4.69 14.56
N MET A 247 1.42 -3.66 13.82
CA MET A 247 2.76 -3.10 13.88
C MET A 247 2.72 -1.57 13.96
N SER A 248 3.63 -0.99 14.75
CA SER A 248 3.80 0.46 14.79
C SER A 248 4.34 0.99 13.46
N ASN A 249 3.86 2.16 13.06
CA ASN A 249 4.09 2.75 11.72
C ASN A 249 5.55 2.91 11.31
N PHE A 250 6.45 3.07 12.26
CA PHE A 250 7.88 3.31 12.02
C PHE A 250 8.72 2.03 11.96
N ILE A 251 8.12 0.86 12.27
CA ILE A 251 8.82 -0.41 12.25
C ILE A 251 9.12 -0.82 10.81
N ARG A 252 10.36 -1.15 10.53
CA ARG A 252 10.85 -1.67 9.23
C ARG A 252 11.22 -3.14 9.30
N ASP A 253 11.65 -3.61 10.47
CA ASP A 253 11.96 -5.01 10.75
C ASP A 253 10.92 -5.56 11.73
N GLY A 254 10.08 -6.47 11.26
CA GLY A 254 9.02 -7.07 12.05
C GLY A 254 9.53 -7.83 13.28
N LYS A 255 10.74 -8.38 13.22
CA LYS A 255 11.38 -9.09 14.35
C LYS A 255 11.71 -8.15 15.51
N SER A 256 12.01 -6.89 15.20
CA SER A 256 12.30 -5.87 16.21
C SER A 256 11.03 -5.28 16.84
N GLY A 257 9.88 -5.41 16.19
CA GLY A 257 8.65 -4.73 16.55
C GLY A 257 7.77 -5.43 17.57
N GLY A 258 8.08 -6.66 17.94
CA GLY A 258 7.30 -7.42 18.92
C GLY A 258 5.85 -7.62 18.50
N CYS A 259 5.53 -8.74 17.89
CA CYS A 259 4.14 -9.14 17.69
C CYS A 259 3.55 -9.54 19.04
N ALA A 260 2.42 -8.95 19.42
CA ALA A 260 1.70 -9.33 20.64
C ALA A 260 1.15 -10.76 20.58
N VAL A 261 1.10 -11.34 19.37
CA VAL A 261 0.46 -12.62 19.09
C VAL A 261 1.25 -13.34 17.99
N GLY A 262 1.75 -14.53 18.31
CA GLY A 262 2.33 -15.45 17.35
C GLY A 262 3.75 -15.11 16.87
N THR A 263 4.13 -15.69 15.74
CA THR A 263 5.44 -15.46 15.11
C THR A 263 5.46 -14.06 14.49
N PRO A 264 6.44 -13.21 14.82
CA PRO A 264 6.53 -11.89 14.22
C PRO A 264 6.77 -11.99 12.70
N PRO A 265 6.38 -10.94 11.93
CA PRO A 265 6.67 -10.86 10.52
C PRO A 265 8.17 -11.00 10.23
N ASP A 266 8.55 -11.90 9.35
CA ASP A 266 9.93 -12.06 8.93
C ASP A 266 10.39 -10.89 8.05
N ASN A 267 9.50 -10.42 7.17
CA ASN A 267 9.77 -9.37 6.20
C ASN A 267 8.53 -8.51 6.01
N LEU A 268 8.70 -7.19 6.11
CA LEU A 268 7.64 -6.22 5.89
C LEU A 268 7.76 -5.61 4.50
N GLY A 269 6.71 -5.75 3.71
CA GLY A 269 6.54 -5.17 2.39
C GLY A 269 5.12 -4.65 2.22
N PHE A 270 4.65 -4.48 0.98
CA PHE A 270 3.31 -4.00 0.71
C PHE A 270 2.90 -4.23 -0.75
N ARG A 271 1.59 -4.12 -1.02
CA ARG A 271 1.00 -3.92 -2.34
C ARG A 271 0.02 -2.78 -2.28
N LEU A 272 -0.38 -2.25 -3.42
CA LEU A 272 -1.30 -1.13 -3.48
C LEU A 272 -2.61 -1.51 -4.18
N VAL A 273 -3.64 -0.71 -3.91
CA VAL A 273 -4.87 -0.66 -4.67
C VAL A 273 -4.92 0.65 -5.47
N ARG A 274 -5.53 0.59 -6.66
CA ARG A 274 -5.82 1.76 -7.46
C ARG A 274 -7.28 2.17 -7.25
N GLU A 275 -7.49 3.39 -6.80
CA GLU A 275 -8.81 3.97 -6.68
C GLU A 275 -9.28 4.52 -8.02
N ARG A 276 -10.55 4.38 -8.28
CA ARG A 276 -11.20 5.09 -9.38
C ARG A 276 -11.57 6.47 -8.93
N LEU A 277 -10.90 7.46 -9.49
CA LEU A 277 -11.29 8.84 -9.27
C LEU A 277 -12.68 9.06 -9.87
N THR A 278 -13.57 9.65 -9.08
CA THR A 278 -14.86 10.12 -9.59
C THR A 278 -14.63 11.22 -10.64
N LEU A 279 -15.60 11.44 -11.53
CA LEU A 279 -15.52 12.53 -12.53
C LEU A 279 -15.24 13.89 -11.91
N VAL A 280 -15.73 14.13 -10.70
CA VAL A 280 -15.49 15.38 -9.94
C VAL A 280 -14.02 15.47 -9.51
N GLN A 281 -13.45 14.41 -8.97
CA GLN A 281 -12.04 14.36 -8.57
C GLN A 281 -11.09 14.46 -9.77
N GLN A 282 -11.47 13.92 -10.93
CA GLN A 282 -10.73 14.07 -12.18
C GLN A 282 -10.77 15.50 -12.71
N ALA A 283 -11.91 16.20 -12.58
CA ALA A 283 -12.10 17.55 -13.12
C ALA A 283 -11.36 18.64 -12.30
N PHE A 284 -11.18 18.44 -11.00
CA PHE A 284 -10.56 19.43 -10.12
C PHE A 284 -9.07 19.22 -9.87
N GLY A 285 -8.45 18.24 -10.51
CA GLY A 285 -7.04 17.90 -10.32
C GLY A 285 -6.72 17.59 -8.86
N VAL A 286 -6.06 16.49 -8.57
CA VAL A 286 -5.68 16.08 -7.20
C VAL A 286 -4.55 16.98 -6.69
N SER A 287 -4.84 18.25 -6.45
CA SER A 287 -3.93 19.14 -5.73
C SER A 287 -4.25 19.08 -4.23
N GLY A 288 -3.54 18.22 -3.55
CA GLY A 288 -3.69 17.93 -2.13
C GLY A 288 -4.54 16.69 -1.92
N PHE A 289 -3.89 15.55 -1.67
CA PHE A 289 -4.59 14.38 -1.16
C PHE A 289 -5.12 14.75 0.22
N PRO A 290 -6.45 14.75 0.43
CA PRO A 290 -6.96 14.77 1.79
C PRO A 290 -6.42 13.52 2.49
N ASP A 291 -6.16 13.67 3.76
CA ASP A 291 -5.91 12.55 4.67
C ASP A 291 -7.12 11.62 4.58
N PHE A 292 -7.00 10.51 3.82
CA PHE A 292 -8.10 9.59 3.52
C PHE A 292 -8.43 8.70 4.73
N GLY A 293 -8.50 9.33 5.93
CA GLY A 293 -8.90 8.64 7.15
C GLY A 293 -10.37 8.30 7.27
N GLU A 294 -11.31 8.88 6.48
CA GLU A 294 -12.71 8.82 6.92
C GLU A 294 -13.79 8.53 5.87
N ASP A 295 -13.53 8.39 4.57
CA ASP A 295 -14.64 8.33 3.60
C ASP A 295 -14.79 7.03 2.78
N ASN A 296 -14.15 5.94 3.18
CA ASN A 296 -14.58 4.65 2.65
C ASN A 296 -15.79 4.17 3.47
N LYS A 297 -16.98 4.58 3.05
CA LYS A 297 -18.24 4.13 3.64
C LYS A 297 -18.37 2.63 3.52
N VAL A 298 -17.75 1.94 4.47
CA VAL A 298 -18.15 0.60 4.85
C VAL A 298 -19.53 0.78 5.49
N PHE A 299 -20.59 0.55 4.73
CA PHE A 299 -21.93 0.54 5.29
C PHE A 299 -22.01 -0.65 6.25
N VAL A 300 -22.05 -0.33 7.52
CA VAL A 300 -22.35 -1.25 8.61
C VAL A 300 -23.84 -1.13 8.84
N GLU A 301 -24.61 -2.16 8.56
CA GLU A 301 -25.95 -2.41 9.10
C GLU A 301 -25.88 -3.45 10.19
#